data_701c4b7c8486735ff7444d2194b4badd
#
_entry.id   701c4b7c8486735ff7444d2194b4badd
#
_cell.length_a   1.000
_cell.length_b   1.000
_cell.length_c   1.000
_cell.angle_alpha   90.00
_cell.angle_beta   90.00
_cell.angle_gamma   90.00
#
_symmetry.space_group_name_H-M   'P 1'
#
loop_
_entity.id
_entity.type
_entity.pdbx_description
1 polymer ?
#
loop_
_entity_poly.entity_id
_entity_poly.type
_entity_poly.pdbx_seq_one_letter_code
_entity_poly.pdbx_strand_id
1 'polypeptide(L)'
;MKLYDKLLRHVLFQGRKIRIRPELARVLLCLKVSADPVLSDWDKLDLCLQILVRHRAQIPKDDTDKAALFQAVFDFLAEAEKQQSHGTKVFDFEQDAAYIYAAFYQCYHIDLLSKAGRKLHWHQFISLFGGLSEDTRLMQIISIRSRPMPKATKYNADERKALARLKSQYRL
;
A
#
# COMPACT_ATOMS: atom_id res chain seq x y z
N MET A 1 -6.28 2.18 15.23
CA MET A 1 -5.17 1.55 16.01
C MET A 1 -5.12 2.22 17.37
N LYS A 2 -5.07 1.44 18.47
CA LYS A 2 -4.87 1.98 19.84
C LYS A 2 -3.45 1.65 20.27
N LEU A 3 -2.76 2.59 20.94
CA LEU A 3 -1.33 2.42 21.28
C LEU A 3 -1.04 1.30 22.28
N TYR A 4 -2.02 0.90 23.07
CA TYR A 4 -1.89 -0.18 24.06
C TYR A 4 -2.29 -1.56 23.55
N ASP A 5 -2.88 -1.64 22.35
CA ASP A 5 -3.32 -2.91 21.77
C ASP A 5 -2.23 -3.49 20.86
N LYS A 6 -2.05 -4.81 20.94
CA LYS A 6 -1.24 -5.52 19.94
C LYS A 6 -1.95 -5.50 18.59
N LEU A 7 -1.22 -5.22 17.54
CA LEU A 7 -1.75 -5.28 16.18
C LEU A 7 -2.28 -6.67 15.86
N LEU A 8 -3.48 -6.72 15.34
CA LEU A 8 -4.15 -7.95 15.00
C LEU A 8 -3.40 -8.68 13.87
N ARG A 9 -3.29 -10.00 14.01
CA ARG A 9 -2.71 -10.91 13.02
C ARG A 9 -3.69 -12.04 12.69
N HIS A 10 -4.97 -11.74 12.75
CA HIS A 10 -6.04 -12.66 12.39
C HIS A 10 -7.26 -11.88 11.89
N VAL A 11 -8.04 -12.50 11.05
CA VAL A 11 -9.39 -12.07 10.65
C VAL A 11 -10.43 -13.03 11.19
N LEU A 12 -11.65 -12.56 11.41
CA LEU A 12 -12.79 -13.40 11.75
C LEU A 12 -13.46 -13.85 10.45
N PHE A 13 -13.59 -15.15 10.27
CA PHE A 13 -14.27 -15.73 9.12
C PHE A 13 -15.15 -16.90 9.60
N GLN A 14 -16.43 -16.85 9.33
CA GLN A 14 -17.42 -17.87 9.77
C GLN A 14 -17.28 -18.26 11.26
N GLY A 15 -17.13 -17.24 12.13
CA GLY A 15 -16.97 -17.44 13.59
C GLY A 15 -15.59 -17.98 14.03
N ARG A 16 -14.65 -18.21 13.11
CA ARG A 16 -13.32 -18.72 13.40
C ARG A 16 -12.25 -17.64 13.20
N LYS A 17 -11.19 -17.69 14.02
CA LYS A 17 -10.01 -16.83 13.87
C LYS A 17 -9.05 -17.44 12.86
N ILE A 18 -8.93 -16.84 11.68
CA ILE A 18 -7.96 -17.21 10.66
C ILE A 18 -6.70 -16.39 10.88
N ARG A 19 -5.56 -17.04 11.17
CA ARG A 19 -4.28 -16.34 11.36
C ARG A 19 -3.73 -15.88 10.01
N ILE A 20 -3.36 -14.57 9.94
CA ILE A 20 -2.77 -13.97 8.75
C ILE A 20 -1.35 -13.45 9.04
N ARG A 21 -0.65 -13.14 7.98
CA ARG A 21 0.72 -12.59 7.95
C ARG A 21 0.73 -11.21 7.28
N PRO A 22 0.26 -10.17 7.98
CA PRO A 22 0.16 -8.82 7.44
C PRO A 22 1.50 -8.08 7.47
N GLU A 23 2.59 -8.78 7.15
CA GLU A 23 3.92 -8.19 7.02
C GLU A 23 4.05 -7.43 5.69
N LEU A 24 4.73 -6.28 5.72
CA LEU A 24 4.96 -5.39 4.57
C LEU A 24 5.34 -6.14 3.30
N ALA A 25 6.39 -6.97 3.37
CA ALA A 25 6.88 -7.69 2.19
C ALA A 25 5.84 -8.64 1.57
N ARG A 26 4.93 -9.19 2.38
CA ARG A 26 3.86 -10.09 1.90
C ARG A 26 2.71 -9.33 1.28
N VAL A 27 2.34 -8.21 1.89
CA VAL A 27 1.27 -7.36 1.34
C VAL A 27 1.71 -6.76 0.01
N LEU A 28 2.96 -6.25 -0.08
CA LEU A 28 3.49 -5.76 -1.35
C LEU A 28 3.56 -6.85 -2.44
N LEU A 29 3.90 -8.09 -2.05
CA LEU A 29 3.87 -9.23 -2.98
C LEU A 29 2.43 -9.52 -3.46
N CYS A 30 1.43 -9.44 -2.58
CA CYS A 30 0.02 -9.60 -2.98
C CYS A 30 -0.43 -8.48 -3.92
N LEU A 31 -0.03 -7.22 -3.67
CA LEU A 31 -0.35 -6.11 -4.57
C LEU A 31 0.26 -6.34 -5.95
N LYS A 32 1.49 -6.86 -6.02
CA LYS A 32 2.13 -7.23 -7.28
C LYS A 32 1.39 -8.35 -8.00
N VAL A 33 1.02 -9.43 -7.29
CA VAL A 33 0.22 -10.53 -7.85
C VAL A 33 -1.13 -10.03 -8.37
N SER A 34 -1.79 -9.13 -7.62
CA SER A 34 -3.08 -8.55 -8.03
C SER A 34 -2.98 -7.69 -9.30
N ALA A 35 -1.84 -7.06 -9.54
CA ALA A 35 -1.59 -6.23 -10.71
C ALA A 35 -1.12 -7.03 -11.95
N ASP A 36 -0.79 -8.31 -11.81
CA ASP A 36 -0.28 -9.14 -12.90
C ASP A 36 -1.36 -9.39 -13.96
N PRO A 37 -1.16 -8.96 -15.22
CA PRO A 37 -2.16 -9.12 -16.27
C PRO A 37 -2.25 -10.56 -16.83
N VAL A 38 -1.27 -11.42 -16.54
CA VAL A 38 -1.20 -12.81 -17.06
C VAL A 38 -2.04 -13.75 -16.20
N LEU A 39 -2.16 -13.47 -14.90
CA LEU A 39 -2.87 -14.33 -13.97
C LEU A 39 -4.39 -14.10 -14.07
N SER A 40 -5.16 -15.18 -14.01
CA SER A 40 -6.62 -15.10 -13.84
C SER A 40 -6.98 -14.52 -12.48
N ASP A 41 -8.19 -13.98 -12.33
CA ASP A 41 -8.64 -13.42 -11.05
C ASP A 41 -8.70 -14.49 -9.95
N TRP A 42 -8.99 -15.74 -10.31
CA TRP A 42 -8.96 -16.87 -9.38
C TRP A 42 -7.54 -17.23 -8.94
N ASP A 43 -6.57 -17.25 -9.86
CA ASP A 43 -5.16 -17.49 -9.51
C ASP A 43 -4.62 -16.40 -8.60
N LYS A 44 -4.95 -15.13 -8.88
CA LYS A 44 -4.59 -13.98 -8.04
C LYS A 44 -5.14 -14.16 -6.62
N LEU A 45 -6.42 -14.48 -6.49
CA LEU A 45 -7.09 -14.69 -5.22
C LEU A 45 -6.42 -15.84 -4.43
N ASP A 46 -6.23 -17.00 -5.06
CA ASP A 46 -5.66 -18.17 -4.40
C ASP A 46 -4.21 -17.92 -3.98
N LEU A 47 -3.39 -17.30 -4.84
CA LEU A 47 -2.02 -16.91 -4.50
C LEU A 47 -1.96 -15.91 -3.34
N CYS A 48 -2.81 -14.89 -3.34
CA CYS A 48 -2.85 -13.92 -2.24
C CYS A 48 -3.25 -14.59 -0.92
N LEU A 49 -4.23 -15.48 -0.91
CA LEU A 49 -4.58 -16.26 0.29
C LEU A 49 -3.40 -17.13 0.76
N GLN A 50 -2.70 -17.80 -0.14
CA GLN A 50 -1.51 -18.61 0.21
C GLN A 50 -0.36 -17.77 0.78
N ILE A 51 -0.19 -16.54 0.32
CA ILE A 51 0.83 -15.60 0.81
C ILE A 51 0.45 -15.08 2.20
N LEU A 52 -0.82 -14.69 2.40
CA LEU A 52 -1.27 -13.97 3.59
C LEU A 52 -1.77 -14.88 4.69
N VAL A 53 -2.44 -15.99 4.40
CA VAL A 53 -2.91 -16.92 5.43
C VAL A 53 -1.75 -17.74 5.98
N ARG A 54 -1.63 -17.81 7.31
CA ARG A 54 -0.49 -18.47 7.96
C ARG A 54 -0.49 -19.99 7.77
N HIS A 55 -1.65 -20.60 7.87
CA HIS A 55 -1.81 -22.05 7.79
C HIS A 55 -2.72 -22.38 6.59
N ARG A 56 -2.15 -22.96 5.56
CA ARG A 56 -2.88 -23.29 4.32
C ARG A 56 -4.12 -24.16 4.55
N ALA A 57 -4.09 -25.02 5.57
CA ALA A 57 -5.25 -25.84 5.96
C ALA A 57 -6.47 -25.01 6.43
N GLN A 58 -6.30 -23.73 6.72
CA GLN A 58 -7.38 -22.81 7.06
C GLN A 58 -8.01 -22.12 5.84
N ILE A 59 -7.43 -22.29 4.65
CA ILE A 59 -8.00 -21.78 3.40
C ILE A 59 -9.13 -22.75 3.01
N PRO A 60 -10.35 -22.26 2.78
CA PRO A 60 -11.46 -23.09 2.32
C PRO A 60 -11.12 -23.78 1.00
N LYS A 61 -11.79 -24.89 0.72
CA LYS A 61 -11.68 -25.58 -0.59
C LYS A 61 -12.71 -25.05 -1.58
N ASP A 62 -13.85 -24.62 -1.08
CA ASP A 62 -14.94 -24.04 -1.86
C ASP A 62 -14.58 -22.64 -2.34
N ASP A 63 -14.86 -22.33 -3.59
CA ASP A 63 -14.48 -21.09 -4.23
C ASP A 63 -15.24 -19.88 -3.68
N THR A 64 -16.51 -20.04 -3.32
CA THR A 64 -17.32 -18.99 -2.70
C THR A 64 -16.74 -18.60 -1.34
N ASP A 65 -16.39 -19.58 -0.53
CA ASP A 65 -15.78 -19.37 0.78
C ASP A 65 -14.36 -18.79 0.66
N LYS A 66 -13.58 -19.19 -0.38
CA LYS A 66 -12.30 -18.57 -0.66
C LYS A 66 -12.45 -17.08 -0.98
N ALA A 67 -13.40 -16.72 -1.85
CA ALA A 67 -13.67 -15.34 -2.21
C ALA A 67 -14.09 -14.52 -0.98
N ALA A 68 -14.95 -15.07 -0.14
CA ALA A 68 -15.38 -14.42 1.11
C ALA A 68 -14.23 -14.25 2.12
N LEU A 69 -13.35 -15.25 2.25
CA LEU A 69 -12.15 -15.13 3.10
C LEU A 69 -11.18 -14.09 2.53
N PHE A 70 -10.97 -14.07 1.20
CA PHE A 70 -10.13 -13.08 0.55
C PHE A 70 -10.65 -11.66 0.82
N GLN A 71 -11.97 -11.45 0.67
CA GLN A 71 -12.59 -10.16 0.97
C GLN A 71 -12.35 -9.74 2.44
N ALA A 72 -12.53 -10.64 3.40
CA ALA A 72 -12.30 -10.36 4.82
C ALA A 72 -10.82 -9.99 5.11
N VAL A 73 -9.87 -10.66 4.44
CA VAL A 73 -8.44 -10.34 4.57
C VAL A 73 -8.14 -8.98 3.93
N PHE A 74 -8.72 -8.70 2.76
CA PHE A 74 -8.51 -7.45 2.05
C PHE A 74 -9.11 -6.25 2.81
N ASP A 75 -10.32 -6.41 3.35
CA ASP A 75 -10.96 -5.39 4.20
C ASP A 75 -10.11 -5.05 5.42
N PHE A 76 -9.52 -6.06 6.07
CA PHE A 76 -8.58 -5.87 7.17
C PHE A 76 -7.35 -5.04 6.76
N LEU A 77 -6.78 -5.28 5.58
CA LEU A 77 -5.64 -4.51 5.09
C LEU A 77 -6.06 -3.09 4.69
N ALA A 78 -7.20 -2.95 4.03
CA ALA A 78 -7.74 -1.67 3.57
C ALA A 78 -8.18 -0.75 4.72
N GLU A 79 -8.52 -1.30 5.90
CA GLU A 79 -8.86 -0.49 7.08
C GLU A 79 -7.72 0.46 7.47
N ALA A 80 -6.46 0.06 7.26
CA ALA A 80 -5.30 0.92 7.46
C ALA A 80 -5.27 2.12 6.48
N GLU A 81 -5.70 1.90 5.24
CA GLU A 81 -5.63 2.89 4.16
C GLU A 81 -6.79 3.90 4.22
N LYS A 82 -7.97 3.50 4.71
CA LYS A 82 -9.15 4.37 4.84
C LYS A 82 -8.88 5.65 5.62
N GLN A 83 -7.87 5.65 6.48
CA GLN A 83 -7.49 6.84 7.25
C GLN A 83 -6.66 7.86 6.45
N GLN A 84 -6.20 7.53 5.24
CA GLN A 84 -5.25 8.33 4.48
C GLN A 84 -5.63 8.61 3.02
N SER A 85 -6.61 7.91 2.44
CA SER A 85 -6.90 8.07 1.01
C SER A 85 -8.01 9.08 0.73
N HIS A 86 -7.61 10.15 0.06
CA HIS A 86 -8.53 11.04 -0.64
C HIS A 86 -8.06 11.15 -2.11
N GLY A 87 -8.66 10.39 -3.03
CA GLY A 87 -8.56 10.70 -4.45
C GLY A 87 -7.63 9.85 -5.30
N THR A 88 -7.06 10.45 -6.32
CA THR A 88 -6.26 9.84 -7.40
C THR A 88 -5.01 9.15 -6.86
N LYS A 89 -4.65 8.01 -7.46
CA LYS A 89 -3.37 7.33 -7.19
C LYS A 89 -2.20 8.31 -7.42
N VAL A 90 -1.51 8.67 -6.36
CA VAL A 90 -0.42 9.68 -6.39
C VAL A 90 0.96 9.08 -6.18
N PHE A 91 1.04 7.77 -5.87
CA PHE A 91 2.30 7.01 -5.76
C PHE A 91 2.10 5.56 -6.20
N ASP A 92 3.19 4.88 -6.47
CA ASP A 92 3.22 3.45 -6.80
C ASP A 92 4.33 2.77 -5.99
N PHE A 93 4.02 1.61 -5.38
CA PHE A 93 4.96 0.91 -4.52
C PHE A 93 6.19 0.35 -5.26
N GLU A 94 6.08 0.01 -6.54
CA GLU A 94 7.21 -0.48 -7.34
C GLU A 94 8.00 0.67 -7.96
N GLN A 95 7.31 1.59 -8.64
CA GLN A 95 7.94 2.72 -9.32
C GLN A 95 8.63 3.69 -8.34
N ASP A 96 8.00 3.94 -7.19
CA ASP A 96 8.51 4.87 -6.19
C ASP A 96 9.28 4.18 -5.05
N ALA A 97 9.60 2.89 -5.18
CA ALA A 97 10.22 2.09 -4.12
C ALA A 97 11.48 2.74 -3.51
N ALA A 98 12.35 3.32 -4.35
CA ALA A 98 13.57 4.00 -3.91
C ALA A 98 13.26 5.26 -3.08
N TYR A 99 12.25 6.03 -3.46
CA TYR A 99 11.83 7.23 -2.72
C TYR A 99 11.15 6.86 -1.40
N ILE A 100 10.33 5.80 -1.39
CA ILE A 100 9.70 5.26 -0.17
C ILE A 100 10.78 4.79 0.80
N TYR A 101 11.76 4.00 0.32
CA TYR A 101 12.88 3.53 1.13
C TYR A 101 13.66 4.70 1.74
N ALA A 102 14.06 5.68 0.91
CA ALA A 102 14.84 6.84 1.36
C ALA A 102 14.07 7.67 2.40
N ALA A 103 12.76 7.90 2.20
CA ALA A 103 11.93 8.64 3.12
C ALA A 103 11.80 7.94 4.49
N PHE A 104 11.61 6.62 4.51
CA PHE A 104 11.55 5.83 5.76
C PHE A 104 12.89 5.84 6.50
N TYR A 105 13.99 5.71 5.75
CA TYR A 105 15.31 5.76 6.34
C TYR A 105 15.62 7.15 6.92
N GLN A 106 15.29 8.20 6.17
CA GLN A 106 15.49 9.60 6.60
C GLN A 106 14.66 9.96 7.82
N CYS A 107 13.36 9.64 7.85
CA CYS A 107 12.46 10.07 8.91
C CYS A 107 12.53 9.18 10.16
N TYR A 108 12.76 7.87 9.99
CA TYR A 108 12.55 6.89 11.05
C TYR A 108 13.77 6.00 11.30
N HIS A 109 14.83 6.12 10.51
CA HIS A 109 15.98 5.21 10.51
C HIS A 109 15.58 3.73 10.34
N ILE A 110 14.47 3.47 9.65
CA ILE A 110 13.98 2.13 9.35
C ILE A 110 14.52 1.70 7.98
N ASP A 111 15.37 0.68 7.99
CA ASP A 111 15.77 -0.04 6.79
C ASP A 111 14.67 -1.03 6.39
N LEU A 112 13.83 -0.65 5.41
CA LEU A 112 12.72 -1.47 4.91
C LEU A 112 13.18 -2.76 4.22
N LEU A 113 14.44 -2.85 3.78
CA LEU A 113 15.01 -4.04 3.13
C LEU A 113 15.57 -5.02 4.15
N SER A 114 15.81 -4.60 5.38
CA SER A 114 16.26 -5.47 6.46
C SER A 114 15.20 -6.52 6.81
N LYS A 115 15.64 -7.58 7.52
CA LYS A 115 14.73 -8.62 8.02
C LYS A 115 13.63 -8.04 8.95
N ALA A 116 13.95 -7.01 9.71
CA ALA A 116 13.00 -6.32 10.59
C ALA A 116 12.02 -5.46 9.80
N GLY A 117 12.52 -4.62 8.88
CA GLY A 117 11.70 -3.75 8.03
C GLY A 117 10.71 -4.54 7.16
N ARG A 118 11.15 -5.64 6.55
CA ARG A 118 10.28 -6.53 5.75
C ARG A 118 9.18 -7.21 6.56
N LYS A 119 9.34 -7.35 7.89
CA LYS A 119 8.35 -7.89 8.84
C LYS A 119 7.52 -6.81 9.51
N LEU A 120 7.72 -5.54 9.19
CA LEU A 120 6.89 -4.45 9.69
C LEU A 120 5.41 -4.77 9.38
N HIS A 121 4.55 -4.57 10.36
CA HIS A 121 3.12 -4.81 10.18
C HIS A 121 2.53 -3.78 9.22
N TRP A 122 1.64 -4.20 8.31
CA TRP A 122 1.05 -3.31 7.29
C TRP A 122 0.43 -2.04 7.90
N HIS A 123 -0.35 -2.16 8.96
CA HIS A 123 -0.95 -0.99 9.63
C HIS A 123 0.11 -0.03 10.23
N GLN A 124 1.24 -0.55 10.71
CA GLN A 124 2.34 0.30 11.16
C GLN A 124 2.99 1.01 9.98
N PHE A 125 3.26 0.27 8.90
CA PHE A 125 3.83 0.85 7.69
C PHE A 125 2.96 1.99 7.16
N ILE A 126 1.65 1.78 6.99
CA ILE A 126 0.73 2.80 6.49
C ILE A 126 0.66 4.00 7.45
N SER A 127 0.63 3.76 8.77
CA SER A 127 0.64 4.86 9.76
C SER A 127 1.92 5.70 9.68
N LEU A 128 3.08 5.06 9.54
CA LEU A 128 4.37 5.76 9.37
C LEU A 128 4.45 6.45 8.01
N PHE A 129 3.92 5.83 6.95
CA PHE A 129 3.86 6.43 5.62
C PHE A 129 3.09 7.76 5.63
N GLY A 130 1.95 7.80 6.31
CA GLY A 130 1.19 9.04 6.47
C GLY A 130 1.82 10.09 7.39
N GLY A 131 2.80 9.72 8.20
CA GLY A 131 3.57 10.62 9.05
C GLY A 131 4.91 11.07 8.45
N LEU A 132 5.18 10.77 7.17
CA LEU A 132 6.41 11.20 6.50
C LEU A 132 6.47 12.74 6.42
N SER A 133 7.66 13.29 6.65
CA SER A 133 7.90 14.73 6.54
C SER A 133 7.72 15.22 5.09
N GLU A 134 7.12 16.41 4.93
CA GLU A 134 6.96 17.09 3.63
C GLU A 134 8.30 17.37 2.95
N ASP A 135 9.40 17.45 3.70
CA ASP A 135 10.76 17.65 3.18
C ASP A 135 11.32 16.42 2.46
N THR A 136 10.69 15.25 2.60
CA THR A 136 11.14 14.06 1.90
C THR A 136 10.88 14.16 0.39
N ARG A 137 11.81 13.61 -0.40
CA ARG A 137 11.64 13.59 -1.87
C ARG A 137 10.36 12.92 -2.31
N LEU A 138 9.94 11.87 -1.61
CA LEU A 138 8.67 11.19 -1.88
C LEU A 138 7.49 12.14 -1.75
N MET A 139 7.39 12.88 -0.64
CA MET A 139 6.25 13.77 -0.39
C MET A 139 6.24 14.97 -1.36
N GLN A 140 7.42 15.46 -1.78
CA GLN A 140 7.52 16.46 -2.83
C GLN A 140 6.98 15.96 -4.18
N ILE A 141 7.32 14.70 -4.56
CA ILE A 141 6.83 14.06 -5.78
C ILE A 141 5.30 13.87 -5.70
N ILE A 142 4.79 13.37 -4.57
CA ILE A 142 3.35 13.21 -4.32
C ILE A 142 2.64 14.58 -4.46
N SER A 143 3.20 15.63 -3.87
CA SER A 143 2.67 17.00 -3.98
C SER A 143 2.62 17.49 -5.44
N ILE A 144 3.67 17.25 -6.22
CA ILE A 144 3.70 17.61 -7.65
C ILE A 144 2.61 16.85 -8.42
N ARG A 145 2.46 15.55 -8.19
CA ARG A 145 1.47 14.71 -8.88
C ARG A 145 0.03 15.10 -8.52
N SER A 146 -0.23 15.37 -7.25
CA SER A 146 -1.57 15.71 -6.75
C SER A 146 -2.01 17.14 -7.09
N ARG A 147 -1.06 18.07 -7.27
CA ARG A 147 -1.38 19.48 -7.55
C ARG A 147 -2.21 19.61 -8.84
N PRO A 148 -3.42 20.22 -8.79
CA PRO A 148 -4.19 20.47 -9.99
C PRO A 148 -3.49 21.48 -10.90
N MET A 149 -3.68 21.36 -12.22
CA MET A 149 -3.19 22.37 -13.15
C MET A 149 -3.97 23.68 -12.93
N PRO A 150 -3.29 24.83 -12.72
CA PRO A 150 -3.97 26.11 -12.60
C PRO A 150 -4.78 26.43 -13.86
N LYS A 151 -5.93 27.11 -13.72
CA LYS A 151 -6.67 27.62 -14.87
C LYS A 151 -5.78 28.57 -15.69
N ALA A 152 -5.87 28.48 -17.02
CA ALA A 152 -5.08 29.33 -17.89
C ALA A 152 -5.48 30.82 -17.72
N THR A 153 -4.48 31.65 -17.45
CA THR A 153 -4.62 33.10 -17.40
C THR A 153 -3.51 33.75 -18.23
N LYS A 154 -3.66 35.03 -18.53
CA LYS A 154 -2.65 35.79 -19.31
C LYS A 154 -1.26 35.83 -18.64
N TYR A 155 -1.21 35.63 -17.30
CA TYR A 155 -0.01 35.86 -16.50
C TYR A 155 0.65 34.58 -15.95
N ASN A 156 0.07 33.37 -16.16
CA ASN A 156 0.58 32.13 -15.56
C ASN A 156 1.05 31.07 -16.57
N ALA A 157 1.33 31.47 -17.80
CA ALA A 157 1.76 30.53 -18.84
C ALA A 157 3.04 29.77 -18.47
N ASP A 158 4.03 30.48 -17.93
CA ASP A 158 5.32 29.88 -17.54
C ASP A 158 5.18 28.95 -16.32
N GLU A 159 4.39 29.35 -15.31
CA GLU A 159 4.09 28.48 -14.17
C GLU A 159 3.41 27.18 -14.60
N ARG A 160 2.42 27.28 -15.48
CA ARG A 160 1.74 26.11 -16.05
C ARG A 160 2.70 25.20 -16.80
N LYS A 161 3.59 25.78 -17.62
CA LYS A 161 4.59 25.04 -18.38
C LYS A 161 5.58 24.34 -17.46
N ALA A 162 6.05 25.02 -16.42
CA ALA A 162 6.94 24.46 -15.41
C ALA A 162 6.28 23.28 -14.66
N LEU A 163 5.04 23.45 -14.19
CA LEU A 163 4.29 22.39 -13.52
C LEU A 163 4.01 21.20 -14.45
N ALA A 164 3.65 21.45 -15.72
CA ALA A 164 3.45 20.40 -16.70
C ALA A 164 4.73 19.57 -16.92
N ARG A 165 5.91 20.23 -17.01
CA ARG A 165 7.20 19.58 -17.13
C ARG A 165 7.50 18.70 -15.91
N LEU A 166 7.28 19.20 -14.69
CA LEU A 166 7.47 18.42 -13.46
C LEU A 166 6.53 17.22 -13.40
N LYS A 167 5.25 17.38 -13.74
CA LYS A 167 4.29 16.27 -13.81
C LYS A 167 4.68 15.21 -14.84
N SER A 168 5.21 15.63 -15.99
CA SER A 168 5.72 14.69 -17.01
C SER A 168 6.94 13.92 -16.52
N GLN A 169 7.85 14.59 -15.79
CA GLN A 169 9.06 13.97 -15.24
C GLN A 169 8.75 12.91 -14.18
N TYR A 170 7.72 13.13 -13.35
CA TYR A 170 7.33 12.23 -12.25
C TYR A 170 6.03 11.47 -12.52
N ARG A 171 5.67 11.27 -13.78
CA ARG A 171 4.46 10.51 -14.15
C ARG A 171 4.54 9.06 -13.66
N LEU A 172 3.40 8.52 -13.15
CA LEU A 172 3.20 7.10 -12.84
C LEU A 172 2.95 6.30 -14.10
#